data_f37c6a61efd25a8663019fef13ea6ca0
#
_entry.id   f37c6a61efd25a8663019fef13ea6ca0
#
_cell.length_a   1.000
_cell.length_b   1.000
_cell.length_c   1.000
_cell.angle_alpha   90.00
_cell.angle_beta   90.00
_cell.angle_gamma   90.00
#
_symmetry.space_group_name_H-M   'P 1'
#
loop_
_entity.id
_entity.type
_entity.pdbx_description
1 polymer ?
#
loop_
_entity_poly.entity_id
_entity_poly.type
_entity_poly.pdbx_seq_one_letter_code
_entity_poly.pdbx_strand_id
1 'polypeptide(L)'
;MKSSAAERQQLLSLTALPTAAGHEDAVIAFIDQWISKRAAKISVKRDDGGNVLITQRAFNNKRRPLLITAHLDHPAFVVHRLVDARNLELEFRGGVHEAYFKNTSIEVIDASGKRHTATVTERVKGEHIFPVYKAQLKLPATTIALGDIARWRLLKARIAGGLLHTNACDDLAAAAAALTTLDRLLKSKRAPHVGLLFTRAEEIGFIGALHSIHSKLVPRNARLLCLENSRSFAHDSPIGAGAILRVGDRASVFSPKLTNALSSLYENHKKQNPTFMYQRKLMPGGACEATAFSAHGFESTCLCLPLGNYHNMRDIDGVLKGKSKASVGQEFISIDDFESLIAMLELAANMLQDNDGGTGIAIPVLDSLYAKRKFVLASSQPKVVARTRRPHSSIDSNHGVMRSKI
;
A
#
# COMPACT_ATOMS: atom_id res chain seq x y z
N MET A 1 -5.66 10.39 18.55
CA MET A 1 -6.76 11.40 18.56
C MET A 1 -7.87 10.84 17.69
N LYS A 2 -9.09 10.78 18.18
CA LYS A 2 -10.25 10.24 17.42
C LYS A 2 -10.56 11.09 16.19
N SER A 3 -11.05 10.45 15.12
CA SER A 3 -11.49 11.13 13.91
C SER A 3 -12.81 11.85 14.12
N SER A 4 -12.91 13.08 13.63
CA SER A 4 -14.14 13.89 13.67
C SER A 4 -15.19 13.34 12.69
N ALA A 5 -16.44 13.77 12.85
CA ALA A 5 -17.51 13.43 11.92
C ALA A 5 -17.18 13.86 10.47
N ALA A 6 -16.56 15.04 10.29
CA ALA A 6 -16.15 15.54 8.97
C ALA A 6 -15.05 14.68 8.34
N GLU A 7 -14.05 14.22 9.11
CA GLU A 7 -12.99 13.32 8.63
C GLU A 7 -13.56 11.95 8.26
N ARG A 8 -14.51 11.41 9.01
CA ARG A 8 -15.23 10.17 8.67
C ARG A 8 -16.11 10.33 7.44
N GLN A 9 -16.74 11.48 7.27
CA GLN A 9 -17.51 11.77 6.06
C GLN A 9 -16.59 11.88 4.83
N GLN A 10 -15.42 12.50 4.97
CA GLN A 10 -14.40 12.54 3.91
C GLN A 10 -13.96 11.12 3.52
N LEU A 11 -13.66 10.26 4.50
CA LEU A 11 -13.32 8.86 4.29
C LEU A 11 -14.42 8.11 3.52
N LEU A 12 -15.67 8.19 3.98
CA LEU A 12 -16.83 7.58 3.32
C LEU A 12 -17.02 8.07 1.88
N SER A 13 -16.90 9.39 1.67
CA SER A 13 -17.14 9.98 0.37
C SER A 13 -16.07 9.58 -0.63
N LEU A 14 -14.79 9.61 -0.25
CA LEU A 14 -13.68 9.30 -1.12
C LEU A 14 -13.68 7.81 -1.51
N THR A 15 -13.83 6.91 -0.54
CA THR A 15 -13.79 5.45 -0.77
C THR A 15 -15.01 4.90 -1.54
N ALA A 16 -16.06 5.70 -1.73
CA ALA A 16 -17.23 5.33 -2.51
C ALA A 16 -17.15 5.71 -3.99
N LEU A 17 -16.14 6.53 -4.38
CA LEU A 17 -16.00 7.00 -5.75
C LEU A 17 -15.64 5.86 -6.71
N PRO A 18 -16.11 5.91 -7.96
CA PRO A 18 -15.63 5.02 -8.99
C PRO A 18 -14.19 5.42 -9.39
N THR A 19 -13.34 4.41 -9.55
CA THR A 19 -11.98 4.59 -10.01
C THR A 19 -11.47 3.31 -10.66
N ALA A 20 -10.55 3.44 -11.60
CA ALA A 20 -9.79 2.36 -12.23
C ALA A 20 -8.46 2.93 -12.69
N ALA A 21 -7.45 2.07 -12.87
CA ALA A 21 -6.14 2.48 -13.37
C ALA A 21 -6.26 3.23 -14.70
N GLY A 22 -5.80 4.49 -14.73
CA GLY A 22 -5.92 5.41 -15.87
C GLY A 22 -7.26 6.16 -15.99
N HIS A 23 -8.21 5.88 -15.10
CA HIS A 23 -9.54 6.51 -15.03
C HIS A 23 -9.89 6.93 -13.59
N GLU A 24 -9.02 7.72 -12.96
CA GLU A 24 -9.16 8.20 -11.58
C GLU A 24 -9.86 9.56 -11.49
N ASP A 25 -10.54 10.00 -12.55
CA ASP A 25 -11.07 11.37 -12.71
C ASP A 25 -11.99 11.80 -11.56
N ALA A 26 -12.87 10.90 -11.09
CA ALA A 26 -13.77 11.20 -9.99
C ALA A 26 -13.02 11.43 -8.66
N VAL A 27 -11.97 10.66 -8.43
CA VAL A 27 -11.11 10.79 -7.24
C VAL A 27 -10.25 12.05 -7.34
N ILE A 28 -9.69 12.34 -8.53
CA ILE A 28 -8.92 13.56 -8.79
C ILE A 28 -9.81 14.80 -8.60
N ALA A 29 -11.05 14.79 -9.11
CA ALA A 29 -11.99 15.88 -8.91
C ALA A 29 -12.31 16.12 -7.42
N PHE A 30 -12.43 15.05 -6.63
CA PHE A 30 -12.60 15.17 -5.17
C PHE A 30 -11.39 15.83 -4.52
N ILE A 31 -10.17 15.42 -4.91
CA ILE A 31 -8.93 16.01 -4.41
C ILE A 31 -8.83 17.47 -4.85
N ASP A 32 -9.25 17.83 -6.06
CA ASP A 32 -9.26 19.21 -6.54
C ASP A 32 -10.22 20.10 -5.75
N GLN A 33 -11.37 19.59 -5.36
CA GLN A 33 -12.26 20.28 -4.44
C GLN A 33 -11.64 20.46 -3.04
N TRP A 34 -10.89 19.46 -2.57
CA TRP A 34 -10.16 19.57 -1.31
C TRP A 34 -9.04 20.63 -1.41
N ILE A 35 -8.29 20.65 -2.52
CA ILE A 35 -7.24 21.62 -2.84
C ILE A 35 -7.80 23.05 -2.90
N SER A 36 -8.91 23.26 -3.61
CA SER A 36 -9.50 24.58 -3.81
C SER A 36 -9.85 25.27 -2.49
N LYS A 37 -10.35 24.52 -1.53
CA LYS A 37 -10.67 25.01 -0.17
C LYS A 37 -9.43 25.40 0.65
N ARG A 38 -8.22 25.03 0.21
CA ARG A 38 -6.94 25.24 0.90
C ARG A 38 -5.91 25.99 0.08
N ALA A 39 -6.29 26.53 -1.07
CA ALA A 39 -5.40 27.16 -2.04
C ALA A 39 -4.48 28.24 -1.43
N ALA A 40 -4.95 28.97 -0.41
CA ALA A 40 -4.12 29.96 0.29
C ALA A 40 -2.97 29.34 1.13
N LYS A 41 -3.04 28.04 1.47
CA LYS A 41 -2.10 27.38 2.39
C LYS A 41 -1.19 26.34 1.71
N ILE A 42 -1.51 25.94 0.49
CA ILE A 42 -0.81 24.87 -0.23
C ILE A 42 -0.34 25.32 -1.61
N SER A 43 0.63 24.59 -2.14
CA SER A 43 1.08 24.64 -3.53
C SER A 43 0.87 23.28 -4.16
N VAL A 44 0.52 23.26 -5.44
CA VAL A 44 0.23 22.02 -6.18
C VAL A 44 1.08 21.97 -7.43
N LYS A 45 1.69 20.81 -7.69
CA LYS A 45 2.36 20.49 -8.95
C LYS A 45 1.74 19.20 -9.51
N ARG A 46 1.71 19.11 -10.83
CA ARG A 46 1.29 17.89 -11.54
C ARG A 46 2.34 17.55 -12.58
N ASP A 47 2.52 16.28 -12.85
CA ASP A 47 3.22 15.84 -14.05
C ASP A 47 2.22 15.62 -15.20
N ASP A 48 2.72 15.32 -16.37
CA ASP A 48 1.91 15.03 -17.56
C ASP A 48 1.20 13.68 -17.49
N GLY A 49 1.60 12.78 -16.55
CA GLY A 49 0.87 11.56 -16.18
C GLY A 49 -0.33 11.83 -15.28
N GLY A 50 -0.49 13.06 -14.77
CA GLY A 50 -1.60 13.48 -13.92
C GLY A 50 -1.42 13.13 -12.44
N ASN A 51 -0.23 12.70 -12.00
CA ASN A 51 0.09 12.60 -10.58
C ASN A 51 0.04 13.98 -9.91
N VAL A 52 -0.29 14.02 -8.62
CA VAL A 52 -0.53 15.27 -7.90
C VAL A 52 0.38 15.38 -6.70
N LEU A 53 1.30 16.34 -6.72
CA LEU A 53 2.14 16.71 -5.58
C LEU A 53 1.56 17.95 -4.89
N ILE A 54 1.17 17.81 -3.63
CA ILE A 54 0.65 18.87 -2.77
C ILE A 54 1.67 19.16 -1.68
N THR A 55 2.10 20.42 -1.55
CA THR A 55 3.01 20.86 -0.49
C THR A 55 2.40 22.04 0.26
N GLN A 56 2.82 22.27 1.50
CA GLN A 56 2.44 23.49 2.23
C GLN A 56 3.11 24.70 1.58
N ARG A 57 2.48 25.89 1.55
CA ARG A 57 3.13 27.10 1.06
C ARG A 57 4.37 27.49 1.86
N ALA A 58 4.38 27.16 3.17
CA ALA A 58 5.53 27.33 4.04
C ALA A 58 6.62 26.27 3.84
N PHE A 59 6.46 25.41 2.81
CA PHE A 59 7.44 24.38 2.48
C PHE A 59 8.80 24.99 2.26
N ASN A 60 9.80 24.56 3.01
CA ASN A 60 11.16 25.03 2.91
C ASN A 60 12.15 23.88 2.86
N ASN A 61 13.25 24.09 2.17
CA ASN A 61 14.30 23.08 1.97
C ASN A 61 15.28 22.97 3.16
N LYS A 62 14.98 23.59 4.31
CA LYS A 62 15.84 23.49 5.50
C LYS A 62 15.82 22.08 6.10
N ARG A 63 14.72 21.34 5.89
CA ARG A 63 14.59 19.91 6.23
C ARG A 63 14.36 19.09 4.97
N ARG A 64 14.77 17.84 5.00
CA ARG A 64 14.49 16.91 3.91
C ARG A 64 12.96 16.78 3.72
N PRO A 65 12.46 16.86 2.48
CA PRO A 65 11.06 16.60 2.19
C PRO A 65 10.63 15.22 2.69
N LEU A 66 9.48 15.17 3.37
CA LEU A 66 8.78 13.94 3.72
C LEU A 66 7.49 13.90 2.91
N LEU A 67 7.40 13.01 1.94
CA LEU A 67 6.22 12.85 1.11
C LEU A 67 5.45 11.61 1.57
N ILE A 68 4.16 11.79 1.83
CA ILE A 68 3.20 10.74 2.08
C ILE A 68 2.57 10.42 0.73
N THR A 69 2.66 9.16 0.25
CA THR A 69 2.10 8.78 -1.05
C THR A 69 0.91 7.86 -0.88
N ALA A 70 -0.06 7.95 -1.78
CA ALA A 70 -1.18 7.03 -1.90
C ALA A 70 -1.62 6.96 -3.36
N HIS A 71 -2.02 5.78 -3.84
CA HIS A 71 -2.56 5.65 -5.17
C HIS A 71 -4.06 5.91 -5.22
N LEU A 72 -4.56 6.29 -6.41
CA LEU A 72 -5.93 6.75 -6.60
C LEU A 72 -6.81 5.76 -7.35
N ASP A 73 -6.23 4.72 -7.93
CA ASP A 73 -6.94 3.66 -8.63
C ASP A 73 -7.32 2.51 -7.68
N HIS A 74 -8.13 1.59 -8.19
CA HIS A 74 -8.56 0.36 -7.54
C HIS A 74 -8.89 -0.66 -8.63
N PRO A 75 -8.75 -1.98 -8.41
CA PRO A 75 -9.09 -2.97 -9.41
C PRO A 75 -10.53 -2.82 -9.92
N ALA A 76 -10.67 -2.50 -11.20
CA ALA A 76 -11.97 -2.24 -11.81
C ALA A 76 -11.95 -2.56 -13.31
N PHE A 77 -13.12 -2.52 -13.92
CA PHE A 77 -13.30 -2.68 -15.36
C PHE A 77 -13.38 -1.30 -16.03
N VAL A 78 -12.91 -1.26 -17.27
CA VAL A 78 -13.05 -0.11 -18.17
C VAL A 78 -13.72 -0.58 -19.44
N VAL A 79 -14.73 0.14 -19.93
CA VAL A 79 -15.42 -0.19 -21.17
C VAL A 79 -14.46 -0.08 -22.34
N HIS A 80 -14.11 -1.23 -22.91
CA HIS A 80 -13.16 -1.38 -24.01
C HIS A 80 -13.86 -1.34 -25.37
N ARG A 81 -15.02 -2.00 -25.48
CA ARG A 81 -15.80 -2.05 -26.72
C ARG A 81 -17.31 -2.14 -26.43
N LEU A 82 -18.07 -1.39 -27.20
CA LEU A 82 -19.52 -1.52 -27.29
C LEU A 82 -19.84 -2.50 -28.42
N VAL A 83 -20.35 -3.68 -28.09
CA VAL A 83 -20.70 -4.70 -29.09
C VAL A 83 -22.05 -4.38 -29.67
N ASP A 84 -23.03 -4.09 -28.81
CA ASP A 84 -24.37 -3.61 -29.15
C ASP A 84 -25.00 -2.89 -27.93
N ALA A 85 -26.27 -2.57 -28.00
CA ALA A 85 -26.97 -1.85 -26.93
C ALA A 85 -27.04 -2.60 -25.57
N ARG A 86 -26.68 -3.88 -25.54
CA ARG A 86 -26.71 -4.72 -24.32
C ARG A 86 -25.37 -5.39 -24.01
N ASN A 87 -24.50 -5.58 -24.99
CA ASN A 87 -23.30 -6.36 -24.83
C ASN A 87 -22.06 -5.47 -24.90
N LEU A 88 -21.20 -5.61 -23.90
CA LEU A 88 -19.97 -4.86 -23.72
C LEU A 88 -18.78 -5.80 -23.64
N GLU A 89 -17.61 -5.31 -24.04
CA GLU A 89 -16.33 -5.88 -23.65
C GLU A 89 -15.63 -4.90 -22.73
N LEU A 90 -15.13 -5.41 -21.62
CA LEU A 90 -14.56 -4.65 -20.52
C LEU A 90 -13.13 -5.12 -20.26
N GLU A 91 -12.16 -4.24 -20.31
CA GLU A 91 -10.82 -4.50 -19.75
C GLU A 91 -10.89 -4.52 -18.23
N PHE A 92 -10.26 -5.49 -17.60
CA PHE A 92 -10.05 -5.48 -16.15
C PHE A 92 -8.63 -5.03 -15.81
N ARG A 93 -8.50 -3.96 -15.05
CA ARG A 93 -7.23 -3.36 -14.66
C ARG A 93 -7.02 -3.55 -13.17
N GLY A 94 -6.07 -4.42 -12.80
CA GLY A 94 -5.75 -4.79 -11.42
C GLY A 94 -5.69 -6.30 -11.20
N GLY A 95 -5.44 -6.72 -9.96
CA GLY A 95 -5.21 -8.10 -9.58
C GLY A 95 -6.40 -8.76 -8.87
N VAL A 96 -7.21 -9.56 -9.58
CA VAL A 96 -8.29 -10.38 -9.00
C VAL A 96 -8.22 -11.79 -9.56
N HIS A 97 -8.42 -12.80 -8.71
CA HIS A 97 -8.40 -14.20 -9.14
C HIS A 97 -9.59 -14.52 -10.08
N GLU A 98 -9.33 -15.27 -11.15
CA GLU A 98 -10.28 -15.57 -12.24
C GLU A 98 -11.64 -16.09 -11.76
N ALA A 99 -11.67 -16.88 -10.68
CA ALA A 99 -12.89 -17.47 -10.16
C ALA A 99 -13.95 -16.44 -9.73
N TYR A 100 -13.58 -15.18 -9.49
CA TYR A 100 -14.49 -14.12 -9.02
C TYR A 100 -15.26 -13.41 -10.13
N PHE A 101 -14.92 -13.66 -11.41
CA PHE A 101 -15.51 -12.94 -12.53
C PHE A 101 -16.81 -13.54 -13.04
N LYS A 102 -16.84 -14.85 -13.25
CA LYS A 102 -17.95 -15.50 -13.93
C LYS A 102 -19.28 -15.32 -13.22
N ASN A 103 -20.29 -14.86 -13.95
CA ASN A 103 -21.66 -14.60 -13.49
C ASN A 103 -21.76 -13.58 -12.33
N THR A 104 -20.74 -12.73 -12.19
CA THR A 104 -20.72 -11.71 -11.14
C THR A 104 -21.41 -10.43 -11.62
N SER A 105 -22.23 -9.84 -10.74
CA SER A 105 -22.93 -8.59 -11.03
C SER A 105 -22.01 -7.39 -10.87
N ILE A 106 -22.04 -6.51 -11.86
CA ILE A 106 -21.31 -5.24 -11.88
C ILE A 106 -22.25 -4.07 -12.13
N GLU A 107 -21.80 -2.87 -11.88
CA GLU A 107 -22.43 -1.63 -12.28
C GLU A 107 -21.49 -0.85 -13.21
N VAL A 108 -21.95 -0.54 -14.42
CA VAL A 108 -21.28 0.37 -15.35
C VAL A 108 -21.77 1.78 -15.05
N ILE A 109 -20.86 2.72 -14.94
CA ILE A 109 -21.13 4.10 -14.52
C ILE A 109 -20.83 5.01 -15.71
N ASP A 110 -21.86 5.60 -16.29
CA ASP A 110 -21.69 6.52 -17.42
C ASP A 110 -21.23 7.92 -16.98
N ALA A 111 -20.86 8.76 -17.94
CA ALA A 111 -20.35 10.11 -17.70
C ALA A 111 -21.30 11.01 -16.89
N SER A 112 -22.61 10.71 -16.86
CA SER A 112 -23.60 11.42 -16.01
C SER A 112 -23.62 10.91 -14.56
N GLY A 113 -22.89 9.82 -14.26
CA GLY A 113 -22.90 9.12 -12.98
C GLY A 113 -24.06 8.13 -12.83
N LYS A 114 -24.86 7.90 -13.89
CA LYS A 114 -25.92 6.90 -13.89
C LYS A 114 -25.32 5.50 -13.91
N ARG A 115 -25.90 4.61 -13.11
CA ARG A 115 -25.43 3.24 -12.93
C ARG A 115 -26.29 2.26 -13.72
N HIS A 116 -25.64 1.46 -14.54
CA HIS A 116 -26.27 0.43 -15.37
C HIS A 116 -25.81 -0.94 -14.87
N THR A 117 -26.74 -1.77 -14.43
CA THR A 117 -26.45 -3.12 -13.96
C THR A 117 -26.09 -4.02 -15.14
N ALA A 118 -24.98 -4.74 -15.02
CA ALA A 118 -24.55 -5.76 -15.96
C ALA A 118 -24.09 -7.04 -15.22
N THR A 119 -23.91 -8.11 -15.97
CA THR A 119 -23.35 -9.37 -15.48
C THR A 119 -22.14 -9.73 -16.34
N VAL A 120 -21.01 -10.02 -15.69
CA VAL A 120 -19.82 -10.57 -16.37
C VAL A 120 -20.11 -12.00 -16.79
N THR A 121 -19.91 -12.34 -18.05
CA THR A 121 -20.26 -13.67 -18.58
C THR A 121 -19.05 -14.56 -18.77
N GLU A 122 -18.11 -14.16 -19.61
CA GLU A 122 -16.91 -14.93 -19.92
C GLU A 122 -15.71 -14.05 -20.23
N ARG A 123 -14.53 -14.63 -20.14
CA ARG A 123 -13.28 -14.00 -20.57
C ARG A 123 -13.14 -14.11 -22.10
N VAL A 124 -12.75 -13.03 -22.75
CA VAL A 124 -12.45 -13.01 -24.18
C VAL A 124 -11.11 -13.71 -24.38
N LYS A 125 -11.06 -14.63 -25.36
CA LYS A 125 -9.82 -15.32 -25.74
C LYS A 125 -8.94 -14.40 -26.58
N GLY A 126 -7.65 -14.58 -26.50
CA GLY A 126 -6.65 -13.82 -27.28
C GLY A 126 -5.59 -13.20 -26.39
N GLU A 127 -4.59 -12.60 -27.01
CA GLU A 127 -3.55 -11.83 -26.34
C GLU A 127 -4.04 -10.40 -26.12
N HIS A 128 -4.18 -10.01 -24.87
CA HIS A 128 -4.59 -8.68 -24.43
C HIS A 128 -3.62 -8.20 -23.36
N ILE A 129 -3.27 -6.92 -23.37
CA ILE A 129 -2.43 -6.31 -22.32
C ILE A 129 -3.13 -6.47 -20.97
N PHE A 130 -4.44 -6.25 -20.91
CA PHE A 130 -5.28 -6.50 -19.76
C PHE A 130 -6.32 -7.57 -20.08
N PRO A 131 -6.73 -8.41 -19.13
CA PRO A 131 -7.81 -9.36 -19.35
C PRO A 131 -9.08 -8.65 -19.80
N VAL A 132 -9.72 -9.15 -20.86
CA VAL A 132 -10.99 -8.62 -21.38
C VAL A 132 -12.10 -9.59 -21.05
N TYR A 133 -13.23 -9.07 -20.59
CA TYR A 133 -14.42 -9.83 -20.24
C TYR A 133 -15.65 -9.33 -20.99
N LYS A 134 -16.49 -10.25 -21.43
CA LYS A 134 -17.81 -9.91 -21.93
C LYS A 134 -18.75 -9.64 -20.76
N ALA A 135 -19.58 -8.63 -20.90
CA ALA A 135 -20.62 -8.29 -19.94
C ALA A 135 -21.94 -7.99 -20.63
N GLN A 136 -23.02 -8.42 -20.02
CA GLN A 136 -24.37 -8.20 -20.52
C GLN A 136 -25.16 -7.27 -19.60
N LEU A 137 -25.62 -6.16 -20.15
CA LEU A 137 -26.47 -5.20 -19.46
C LEU A 137 -27.87 -5.81 -19.19
N LYS A 138 -28.40 -5.55 -18.00
CA LYS A 138 -29.77 -5.95 -17.63
C LYS A 138 -30.81 -5.26 -18.54
N LEU A 139 -30.60 -3.99 -18.85
CA LEU A 139 -31.42 -3.18 -19.78
C LEU A 139 -30.48 -2.54 -20.81
N PRO A 140 -30.94 -2.35 -22.05
CA PRO A 140 -30.18 -1.61 -23.05
C PRO A 140 -29.81 -0.21 -22.55
N ALA A 141 -28.61 0.26 -22.87
CA ALA A 141 -28.15 1.60 -22.53
C ALA A 141 -27.40 2.21 -23.72
N THR A 142 -27.69 3.44 -24.04
CA THR A 142 -27.07 4.22 -25.13
C THR A 142 -26.15 5.33 -24.60
N THR A 143 -26.10 5.52 -23.28
CA THR A 143 -25.29 6.55 -22.62
C THR A 143 -23.90 6.05 -22.19
N ILE A 144 -23.68 4.74 -22.26
CA ILE A 144 -22.39 4.14 -21.95
C ILE A 144 -21.42 4.43 -23.11
N ALA A 145 -20.22 4.85 -22.77
CA ALA A 145 -19.14 5.18 -23.71
C ALA A 145 -17.87 4.35 -23.44
N LEU A 146 -16.95 4.36 -24.41
CA LEU A 146 -15.60 3.84 -24.21
C LEU A 146 -14.91 4.61 -23.09
N GLY A 147 -14.23 3.90 -22.21
CA GLY A 147 -13.56 4.49 -21.05
C GLY A 147 -14.43 4.62 -19.81
N ASP A 148 -15.74 4.41 -19.90
CA ASP A 148 -16.59 4.36 -18.70
C ASP A 148 -16.14 3.25 -17.76
N ILE A 149 -16.20 3.51 -16.44
CA ILE A 149 -15.78 2.56 -15.42
C ILE A 149 -16.94 1.59 -15.11
N ALA A 150 -16.59 0.32 -14.96
CA ALA A 150 -17.48 -0.64 -14.32
C ALA A 150 -16.79 -1.28 -13.11
N ARG A 151 -17.56 -1.53 -12.05
CA ARG A 151 -17.07 -2.13 -10.81
C ARG A 151 -18.04 -3.16 -10.26
N TRP A 152 -17.62 -3.92 -9.29
CA TRP A 152 -18.48 -4.85 -8.59
C TRP A 152 -19.72 -4.12 -8.02
N ARG A 153 -20.91 -4.68 -8.27
CA ARG A 153 -22.15 -4.12 -7.73
C ARG A 153 -22.32 -4.53 -6.28
N LEU A 154 -21.89 -3.64 -5.38
CA LEU A 154 -21.87 -3.86 -3.94
C LEU A 154 -22.84 -2.92 -3.21
N LEU A 155 -22.98 -3.10 -1.91
CA LEU A 155 -23.77 -2.21 -1.07
C LEU A 155 -23.16 -0.80 -1.02
N LYS A 156 -23.95 0.20 -0.59
CA LYS A 156 -23.45 1.55 -0.35
C LYS A 156 -22.40 1.55 0.77
N ALA A 157 -21.40 2.42 0.64
CA ALA A 157 -20.41 2.62 1.67
C ALA A 157 -21.05 3.03 3.00
N ARG A 158 -20.58 2.46 4.11
CA ARG A 158 -21.07 2.74 5.45
C ARG A 158 -20.03 2.46 6.51
N ILE A 159 -20.18 3.11 7.65
CA ILE A 159 -19.47 2.76 8.88
C ILE A 159 -20.48 2.05 9.80
N ALA A 160 -20.16 0.84 10.21
CA ALA A 160 -20.99 0.03 11.10
C ALA A 160 -20.12 -0.85 11.99
N GLY A 161 -20.42 -0.94 13.29
CA GLY A 161 -19.67 -1.76 14.22
C GLY A 161 -18.17 -1.41 14.33
N GLY A 162 -17.81 -0.13 14.14
CA GLY A 162 -16.41 0.31 14.15
C GLY A 162 -15.64 0.00 12.86
N LEU A 163 -16.31 -0.55 11.84
CA LEU A 163 -15.70 -0.88 10.54
C LEU A 163 -16.27 0.04 9.44
N LEU A 164 -15.38 0.52 8.57
CA LEU A 164 -15.77 1.05 7.27
C LEU A 164 -15.97 -0.13 6.31
N HIS A 165 -17.10 -0.17 5.62
CA HIS A 165 -17.38 -1.08 4.52
C HIS A 165 -17.60 -0.27 3.24
N THR A 166 -16.83 -0.52 2.20
CA THR A 166 -16.88 0.27 0.96
C THR A 166 -16.44 -0.54 -0.27
N ASN A 167 -16.42 0.08 -1.44
CA ASN A 167 -15.96 -0.56 -2.66
C ASN A 167 -14.42 -0.56 -2.75
N ALA A 168 -13.77 0.55 -2.38
CA ALA A 168 -12.34 0.75 -2.54
C ALA A 168 -11.73 1.33 -1.26
N CYS A 169 -11.28 0.46 -0.33
CA CYS A 169 -10.38 0.89 0.74
C CYS A 169 -8.98 1.07 0.17
N ASP A 170 -8.55 0.13 -0.63
CA ASP A 170 -7.26 0.10 -1.32
C ASP A 170 -7.29 1.03 -2.54
N ASP A 171 -6.55 2.15 -2.59
CA ASP A 171 -5.83 2.77 -1.46
C ASP A 171 -6.54 4.08 -1.00
N LEU A 172 -7.82 4.24 -1.37
CA LEU A 172 -8.58 5.47 -1.10
C LEU A 172 -8.80 5.73 0.40
N ALA A 173 -8.78 4.70 1.24
CA ALA A 173 -8.85 4.89 2.68
C ALA A 173 -7.56 5.51 3.23
N ALA A 174 -6.41 5.07 2.73
CA ALA A 174 -5.14 5.65 3.12
C ALA A 174 -4.94 7.04 2.49
N ALA A 175 -5.44 7.29 1.27
CA ALA A 175 -5.51 8.63 0.68
C ALA A 175 -6.34 9.60 1.56
N ALA A 176 -7.46 9.14 2.13
CA ALA A 176 -8.24 9.92 3.09
C ALA A 176 -7.46 10.22 4.38
N ALA A 177 -6.66 9.26 4.87
CA ALA A 177 -5.78 9.47 6.03
C ALA A 177 -4.69 10.51 5.74
N ALA A 178 -4.10 10.46 4.53
CA ALA A 178 -3.11 11.43 4.08
C ALA A 178 -3.69 12.85 4.02
N LEU A 179 -4.87 13.03 3.41
CA LEU A 179 -5.58 14.32 3.36
C LEU A 179 -5.91 14.84 4.76
N THR A 180 -6.39 13.96 5.66
CA THR A 180 -6.70 14.29 7.05
C THR A 180 -5.44 14.74 7.79
N THR A 181 -4.35 14.01 7.63
CA THR A 181 -3.06 14.36 8.25
C THR A 181 -2.59 15.72 7.81
N LEU A 182 -2.58 16.00 6.50
CA LEU A 182 -2.16 17.32 6.00
C LEU A 182 -3.08 18.44 6.52
N ASP A 183 -4.38 18.23 6.59
CA ASP A 183 -5.31 19.19 7.20
C ASP A 183 -4.97 19.53 8.64
N ARG A 184 -4.65 18.53 9.44
CA ARG A 184 -4.25 18.72 10.84
C ARG A 184 -2.92 19.48 10.96
N LEU A 185 -1.95 19.15 10.10
CA LEU A 185 -0.66 19.86 10.02
C LEU A 185 -0.84 21.32 9.61
N LEU A 186 -1.69 21.60 8.61
CA LEU A 186 -2.02 22.96 8.17
C LEU A 186 -2.71 23.79 9.24
N LYS A 187 -3.60 23.18 10.05
CA LYS A 187 -4.26 23.84 11.18
C LYS A 187 -3.29 24.14 12.32
N SER A 188 -2.42 23.22 12.63
CA SER A 188 -1.41 23.37 13.68
C SER A 188 -0.18 24.17 13.25
N LYS A 189 -0.03 24.53 11.96
CA LYS A 189 1.13 25.17 11.35
C LYS A 189 2.45 24.45 11.62
N ARG A 190 2.40 23.11 11.63
CA ARG A 190 3.56 22.25 11.91
C ARG A 190 4.05 21.53 10.67
N ALA A 191 5.27 20.98 10.78
CA ALA A 191 5.91 20.12 9.77
C ALA A 191 5.81 20.66 8.32
N PRO A 192 6.32 21.88 8.03
CA PRO A 192 6.20 22.48 6.70
C PRO A 192 6.93 21.70 5.61
N HIS A 193 7.83 20.77 5.96
CA HIS A 193 8.56 19.88 5.06
C HIS A 193 7.74 18.66 4.58
N VAL A 194 6.49 18.52 5.06
CA VAL A 194 5.62 17.41 4.68
C VAL A 194 4.73 17.81 3.51
N GLY A 195 4.64 16.92 2.51
CA GLY A 195 3.75 16.99 1.37
C GLY A 195 3.03 15.67 1.12
N LEU A 196 2.04 15.70 0.20
CA LEU A 196 1.34 14.53 -0.30
C LEU A 196 1.69 14.31 -1.76
N LEU A 197 1.89 13.07 -2.16
CA LEU A 197 2.00 12.66 -3.54
C LEU A 197 0.88 11.65 -3.83
N PHE A 198 -0.06 12.02 -4.67
CA PHE A 198 -1.07 11.10 -5.16
C PHE A 198 -0.66 10.59 -6.54
N THR A 199 -0.64 9.27 -6.67
CA THR A 199 -0.19 8.56 -7.85
C THR A 199 -1.37 7.87 -8.53
N ARG A 200 -1.20 7.55 -9.81
CA ARG A 200 -2.21 6.91 -10.65
C ARG A 200 -1.73 5.54 -11.10
N ALA A 201 -2.66 4.66 -11.44
CA ALA A 201 -2.40 3.38 -12.11
C ALA A 201 -1.34 2.52 -11.37
N GLU A 202 -1.47 2.41 -10.04
CA GLU A 202 -0.64 1.55 -9.21
C GLU A 202 -0.91 0.07 -9.49
N GLU A 203 -2.19 -0.30 -9.55
CA GLU A 203 -2.73 -1.65 -9.64
C GLU A 203 -2.32 -2.44 -10.91
N ILE A 204 -1.70 -1.75 -11.85
CA ILE A 204 -1.17 -2.32 -13.10
C ILE A 204 0.36 -2.23 -13.20
N GLY A 205 1.05 -2.02 -12.05
CA GLY A 205 2.51 -2.06 -11.96
C GLY A 205 3.17 -0.73 -11.61
N PHE A 206 2.62 0.03 -10.66
CA PHE A 206 3.21 1.26 -10.09
C PHE A 206 3.45 2.38 -11.12
N ILE A 207 2.63 2.43 -12.18
CA ILE A 207 2.89 3.30 -13.35
C ILE A 207 3.00 4.78 -12.94
N GLY A 208 2.10 5.25 -12.07
CA GLY A 208 2.15 6.62 -11.57
C GLY A 208 3.40 6.91 -10.73
N ALA A 209 3.78 6.01 -9.84
CA ALA A 209 5.01 6.16 -9.05
C ALA A 209 6.24 6.24 -9.97
N LEU A 210 6.40 5.32 -10.90
CA LEU A 210 7.48 5.32 -11.89
C LEU A 210 7.47 6.62 -12.72
N HIS A 211 6.29 7.05 -13.17
CA HIS A 211 6.17 8.27 -13.94
C HIS A 211 6.57 9.51 -13.13
N SER A 212 6.16 9.59 -11.84
CA SER A 212 6.52 10.69 -10.94
C SER A 212 8.04 10.81 -10.70
N ILE A 213 8.74 9.68 -10.77
CA ILE A 213 10.21 9.62 -10.71
C ILE A 213 10.83 10.15 -12.01
N HIS A 214 10.37 9.64 -13.16
CA HIS A 214 10.91 10.02 -14.47
C HIS A 214 10.63 11.47 -14.83
N SER A 215 9.46 12.00 -14.50
CA SER A 215 9.07 13.39 -14.68
C SER A 215 9.76 14.35 -13.69
N LYS A 216 10.51 13.81 -12.72
CA LYS A 216 11.17 14.58 -11.64
C LYS A 216 10.17 15.37 -10.79
N LEU A 217 8.93 14.92 -10.69
CA LEU A 217 7.93 15.51 -9.80
C LEU A 217 8.36 15.33 -8.33
N VAL A 218 8.97 14.18 -8.00
CA VAL A 218 9.49 13.86 -6.67
C VAL A 218 10.89 14.45 -6.47
N PRO A 219 11.11 15.32 -5.46
CA PRO A 219 12.44 15.82 -5.14
C PRO A 219 13.41 14.69 -4.80
N ARG A 220 14.61 14.67 -5.41
CA ARG A 220 15.56 13.55 -5.31
C ARG A 220 16.00 13.21 -3.87
N ASN A 221 16.00 14.19 -2.99
CA ASN A 221 16.34 14.00 -1.57
C ASN A 221 15.12 13.70 -0.68
N ALA A 222 13.93 13.52 -1.25
CA ALA A 222 12.73 13.21 -0.47
C ALA A 222 12.82 11.84 0.22
N ARG A 223 12.22 11.75 1.39
CA ARG A 223 11.83 10.49 2.02
C ARG A 223 10.36 10.21 1.73
N LEU A 224 10.01 8.97 1.46
CA LEU A 224 8.65 8.61 1.09
C LEU A 224 8.06 7.63 2.12
N LEU A 225 6.90 8.00 2.64
CA LEU A 225 6.01 7.12 3.38
C LEU A 225 4.90 6.69 2.41
N CYS A 226 5.10 5.56 1.75
CA CYS A 226 4.09 5.02 0.86
C CYS A 226 2.95 4.42 1.69
N LEU A 227 1.74 4.82 1.38
CA LEU A 227 0.57 4.23 1.99
C LEU A 227 0.10 3.03 1.17
N GLU A 228 -0.70 2.18 1.80
CA GLU A 228 -1.20 0.96 1.20
C GLU A 228 -2.31 0.35 2.05
N ASN A 229 -3.10 -0.53 1.48
CA ASN A 229 -3.99 -1.39 2.23
C ASN A 229 -3.60 -2.85 2.00
N SER A 230 -3.15 -3.53 3.05
CA SER A 230 -2.63 -4.89 2.93
C SER A 230 -3.60 -5.91 3.48
N ARG A 231 -3.72 -7.05 2.79
CA ARG A 231 -4.57 -8.15 3.24
C ARG A 231 -4.30 -8.51 4.70
N SER A 232 -5.35 -8.49 5.52
CA SER A 232 -5.29 -8.86 6.93
C SER A 232 -5.31 -10.39 7.11
N PHE A 233 -4.54 -10.84 8.10
CA PHE A 233 -4.55 -12.21 8.60
C PHE A 233 -4.77 -12.18 10.11
N ALA A 234 -5.75 -12.93 10.60
CA ALA A 234 -6.11 -12.91 12.02
C ALA A 234 -4.94 -13.30 12.97
N HIS A 235 -4.01 -14.14 12.48
CA HIS A 235 -2.85 -14.59 13.25
C HIS A 235 -1.60 -13.71 13.10
N ASP A 236 -1.58 -12.79 12.14
CA ASP A 236 -0.36 -12.01 11.83
C ASP A 236 -0.58 -10.51 11.75
N SER A 237 -1.59 -10.06 11.03
CA SER A 237 -1.91 -8.65 10.80
C SER A 237 -3.40 -8.35 11.02
N PRO A 238 -3.93 -8.57 12.24
CA PRO A 238 -5.36 -8.47 12.50
C PRO A 238 -5.88 -7.05 12.35
N ILE A 239 -7.12 -6.94 11.84
CA ILE A 239 -7.89 -5.70 11.81
C ILE A 239 -8.22 -5.29 13.24
N GLY A 240 -8.07 -4.00 13.56
CA GLY A 240 -8.33 -3.44 14.89
C GLY A 240 -7.12 -3.44 15.82
N ALA A 241 -5.95 -3.93 15.37
CA ALA A 241 -4.71 -3.91 16.15
C ALA A 241 -3.79 -2.72 15.83
N GLY A 242 -4.28 -1.75 15.09
CA GLY A 242 -3.55 -0.58 14.63
C GLY A 242 -2.98 -0.73 13.22
N ALA A 243 -2.65 0.38 12.58
CA ALA A 243 -2.00 0.38 11.28
C ALA A 243 -0.61 -0.25 11.34
N ILE A 244 -0.09 -0.66 10.19
CA ILE A 244 1.12 -1.48 10.08
C ILE A 244 2.28 -0.64 9.53
N LEU A 245 3.41 -0.61 10.25
CA LEU A 245 4.70 -0.27 9.68
C LEU A 245 5.19 -1.50 8.89
N ARG A 246 5.09 -1.44 7.58
CA ARG A 246 5.48 -2.50 6.67
C ARG A 246 6.99 -2.43 6.41
N VAL A 247 7.73 -3.49 6.74
CA VAL A 247 9.20 -3.49 6.65
C VAL A 247 9.72 -3.97 5.30
N GLY A 248 8.84 -4.49 4.47
CA GLY A 248 9.11 -5.00 3.14
C GLY A 248 7.89 -5.67 2.55
N ASP A 249 8.00 -6.07 1.31
CA ASP A 249 6.99 -6.81 0.55
C ASP A 249 7.59 -8.03 -0.16
N ARG A 250 6.84 -8.65 -1.07
CA ARG A 250 7.33 -9.80 -1.84
C ARG A 250 8.54 -9.46 -2.72
N ALA A 251 8.64 -8.22 -3.17
CA ALA A 251 9.64 -7.79 -4.15
C ALA A 251 10.86 -7.14 -3.51
N SER A 252 10.72 -6.50 -2.33
CA SER A 252 11.82 -5.76 -1.73
C SER A 252 11.75 -5.65 -0.20
N VAL A 253 12.89 -5.35 0.41
CA VAL A 253 13.00 -4.88 1.79
C VAL A 253 13.18 -3.37 1.74
N PHE A 254 12.35 -2.64 2.47
CA PHE A 254 12.34 -1.18 2.43
C PHE A 254 13.54 -0.58 3.18
N SER A 255 13.77 0.74 3.04
CA SER A 255 14.90 1.42 3.67
C SER A 255 15.03 1.06 5.15
N PRO A 256 16.09 0.32 5.56
CA PRO A 256 16.26 -0.04 6.98
C PRO A 256 16.40 1.19 7.86
N LYS A 257 17.06 2.24 7.35
CA LYS A 257 17.28 3.50 8.06
C LYS A 257 15.94 4.16 8.41
N LEU A 258 15.08 4.40 7.41
CA LEU A 258 13.79 5.06 7.61
C LEU A 258 12.84 4.18 8.44
N THR A 259 12.75 2.89 8.12
CA THR A 259 11.88 1.93 8.82
C THR A 259 12.25 1.79 10.29
N ASN A 260 13.55 1.72 10.62
CA ASN A 260 13.99 1.62 12.01
C ASN A 260 13.80 2.93 12.77
N ALA A 261 14.01 4.10 12.15
CA ALA A 261 13.73 5.39 12.76
C ALA A 261 12.25 5.51 13.15
N LEU A 262 11.34 5.14 12.25
CA LEU A 262 9.90 5.10 12.53
C LEU A 262 9.54 4.07 13.61
N SER A 263 10.13 2.86 13.54
CA SER A 263 9.91 1.84 14.57
C SER A 263 10.30 2.34 15.95
N SER A 264 11.46 2.98 16.09
CA SER A 264 11.92 3.56 17.35
C SER A 264 10.98 4.68 17.85
N LEU A 265 10.53 5.53 16.91
CA LEU A 265 9.60 6.60 17.22
C LEU A 265 8.27 6.06 17.75
N TYR A 266 7.69 5.06 17.09
CA TYR A 266 6.40 4.48 17.49
C TYR A 266 6.51 3.68 18.79
N GLU A 267 7.59 2.92 18.99
CA GLU A 267 7.84 2.20 20.25
C GLU A 267 8.00 3.16 21.44
N ASN A 268 8.74 4.25 21.27
CA ASN A 268 8.91 5.25 22.32
C ASN A 268 7.58 5.97 22.64
N HIS A 269 6.80 6.27 21.59
CA HIS A 269 5.48 6.87 21.79
C HIS A 269 4.52 5.91 22.51
N LYS A 270 4.54 4.62 22.16
CA LYS A 270 3.71 3.58 22.79
C LYS A 270 4.03 3.39 24.27
N LYS A 271 5.31 3.49 24.66
CA LYS A 271 5.70 3.44 26.09
C LYS A 271 5.07 4.58 26.91
N GLN A 272 4.94 5.76 26.31
CA GLN A 272 4.34 6.94 26.96
C GLN A 272 2.81 6.95 26.82
N ASN A 273 2.26 6.29 25.82
CA ASN A 273 0.84 6.24 25.46
C ASN A 273 0.41 4.79 25.20
N PRO A 274 0.12 3.99 26.23
CA PRO A 274 -0.17 2.56 26.08
C PRO A 274 -1.37 2.24 25.18
N THR A 275 -2.28 3.19 24.99
CA THR A 275 -3.43 3.07 24.07
C THR A 275 -3.08 3.28 22.60
N PHE A 276 -1.85 3.72 22.28
CA PHE A 276 -1.39 3.84 20.92
C PHE A 276 -1.12 2.45 20.34
N MET A 277 -1.92 2.09 19.36
CA MET A 277 -1.84 0.79 18.68
C MET A 277 -1.14 0.93 17.33
N TYR A 278 -0.18 0.08 17.06
CA TYR A 278 0.42 -0.11 15.74
C TYR A 278 1.03 -1.50 15.65
N GLN A 279 1.24 -1.98 14.45
CA GLN A 279 1.87 -3.25 14.13
C GLN A 279 3.15 -3.02 13.33
N ARG A 280 4.10 -3.96 13.37
CA ARG A 280 5.30 -3.95 12.52
C ARG A 280 5.42 -5.31 11.86
N LYS A 281 5.30 -5.36 10.53
CA LYS A 281 5.18 -6.62 9.78
C LYS A 281 5.95 -6.59 8.46
N LEU A 282 6.41 -7.77 8.04
CA LEU A 282 6.70 -8.08 6.64
C LEU A 282 5.37 -8.50 6.00
N MET A 283 5.01 -7.91 4.85
CA MET A 283 3.79 -8.24 4.11
C MET A 283 4.14 -8.98 2.80
N PRO A 284 4.32 -10.31 2.81
CA PRO A 284 4.92 -11.05 1.69
C PRO A 284 3.97 -11.28 0.51
N GLY A 285 2.69 -10.94 0.65
CA GLY A 285 1.64 -11.32 -0.30
C GLY A 285 1.50 -10.42 -1.53
N GLY A 286 2.14 -9.27 -1.58
CA GLY A 286 2.05 -8.30 -2.68
C GLY A 286 3.28 -7.42 -2.75
N ALA A 287 3.23 -6.39 -3.59
CA ALA A 287 4.22 -5.33 -3.65
C ALA A 287 3.48 -3.97 -3.63
N CYS A 288 4.17 -2.89 -3.34
CA CYS A 288 3.62 -1.54 -3.32
C CYS A 288 4.60 -0.51 -3.88
N GLU A 289 4.17 0.74 -4.01
CA GLU A 289 4.98 1.83 -4.57
C GLU A 289 6.33 2.04 -3.86
N ALA A 290 6.46 1.66 -2.57
CA ALA A 290 7.73 1.74 -1.85
C ALA A 290 8.83 0.93 -2.54
N THR A 291 8.48 -0.19 -3.20
CA THR A 291 9.39 -0.98 -4.03
C THR A 291 9.88 -0.19 -5.23
N ALA A 292 8.98 0.50 -5.95
CA ALA A 292 9.36 1.32 -7.11
C ALA A 292 10.28 2.46 -6.71
N PHE A 293 9.96 3.20 -5.65
CA PHE A 293 10.80 4.28 -5.13
C PHE A 293 12.15 3.79 -4.62
N SER A 294 12.19 2.68 -3.86
CA SER A 294 13.44 2.08 -3.37
C SER A 294 14.35 1.65 -4.51
N ALA A 295 13.81 1.00 -5.54
CA ALA A 295 14.56 0.55 -6.72
C ALA A 295 15.23 1.73 -7.47
N HIS A 296 14.64 2.92 -7.38
CA HIS A 296 15.19 4.15 -7.97
C HIS A 296 16.03 4.98 -6.99
N GLY A 297 16.40 4.41 -5.83
CA GLY A 297 17.33 4.98 -4.86
C GLY A 297 16.72 6.05 -3.96
N PHE A 298 15.41 6.09 -3.79
CA PHE A 298 14.75 6.89 -2.77
C PHE A 298 14.75 6.17 -1.42
N GLU A 299 14.82 6.93 -0.35
CA GLU A 299 14.61 6.42 1.00
C GLU A 299 13.10 6.29 1.25
N SER A 300 12.57 5.10 1.08
CA SER A 300 11.14 4.81 1.18
C SER A 300 10.83 3.67 2.14
N THR A 301 9.66 3.71 2.75
CA THR A 301 9.03 2.65 3.54
C THR A 301 7.52 2.72 3.38
N CYS A 302 6.79 1.78 3.97
CA CYS A 302 5.34 1.73 3.80
C CYS A 302 4.62 1.70 5.15
N LEU A 303 3.52 2.44 5.23
CA LEU A 303 2.52 2.36 6.31
C LEU A 303 1.22 1.87 5.68
N CYS A 304 0.63 0.81 6.22
CA CYS A 304 -0.58 0.27 5.62
C CYS A 304 -1.71 -0.04 6.62
N LEU A 305 -2.92 -0.07 6.10
CA LEU A 305 -4.11 -0.49 6.84
C LEU A 305 -4.33 -1.99 6.65
N PRO A 306 -4.60 -2.76 7.72
CA PRO A 306 -5.09 -4.12 7.59
C PRO A 306 -6.45 -4.14 6.87
N LEU A 307 -6.56 -4.94 5.81
CA LEU A 307 -7.69 -4.94 4.88
C LEU A 307 -8.42 -6.27 4.85
N GLY A 308 -9.72 -6.25 5.01
CA GLY A 308 -10.61 -7.38 4.76
C GLY A 308 -11.19 -7.38 3.36
N ASN A 309 -11.45 -8.56 2.80
CA ASN A 309 -11.93 -8.78 1.43
C ASN A 309 -11.05 -8.08 0.37
N TYR A 310 -9.74 -8.23 0.49
CA TYR A 310 -8.72 -7.65 -0.39
C TYR A 310 -9.14 -7.74 -1.87
N HIS A 311 -9.15 -6.60 -2.58
CA HIS A 311 -9.65 -6.45 -3.95
C HIS A 311 -11.09 -6.97 -4.13
N ASN A 312 -11.93 -6.75 -3.13
CA ASN A 312 -13.32 -7.22 -3.06
C ASN A 312 -13.51 -8.74 -3.07
N MET A 313 -12.45 -9.54 -2.97
CA MET A 313 -12.52 -11.00 -2.95
C MET A 313 -12.84 -11.51 -1.54
N ARG A 314 -13.99 -12.18 -1.37
CA ARG A 314 -14.30 -12.88 -0.12
C ARG A 314 -13.58 -14.21 -0.04
N ASP A 315 -13.14 -14.59 1.15
CA ASP A 315 -12.56 -15.89 1.47
C ASP A 315 -11.57 -16.44 0.41
N ILE A 316 -10.57 -15.62 0.08
CA ILE A 316 -9.57 -15.96 -0.94
C ILE A 316 -8.95 -17.34 -0.67
N ASP A 317 -8.59 -17.63 0.60
CA ASP A 317 -7.92 -18.90 0.94
C ASP A 317 -8.86 -20.11 0.77
N GLY A 318 -10.13 -19.97 1.12
CA GLY A 318 -11.12 -21.01 0.90
C GLY A 318 -11.36 -21.28 -0.57
N VAL A 319 -11.44 -20.20 -1.38
CA VAL A 319 -11.62 -20.30 -2.84
C VAL A 319 -10.41 -20.96 -3.51
N LEU A 320 -9.19 -20.52 -3.18
CA LEU A 320 -7.97 -21.10 -3.74
C LEU A 320 -7.76 -22.57 -3.37
N LYS A 321 -8.26 -22.98 -2.20
CA LYS A 321 -8.24 -24.39 -1.73
C LYS A 321 -9.45 -25.20 -2.20
N GLY A 322 -10.34 -24.63 -3.00
CA GLY A 322 -11.58 -25.28 -3.48
C GLY A 322 -12.62 -25.56 -2.38
N LYS A 323 -12.50 -24.90 -1.21
CA LYS A 323 -13.39 -25.09 -0.04
C LYS A 323 -14.59 -24.16 -0.05
N SER A 324 -14.52 -23.04 -0.79
CA SER A 324 -15.56 -22.01 -0.86
C SER A 324 -15.83 -21.61 -2.30
N LYS A 325 -17.07 -21.22 -2.59
CA LYS A 325 -17.41 -20.59 -3.87
C LYS A 325 -16.93 -19.12 -3.86
N ALA A 326 -16.34 -18.71 -4.97
CA ALA A 326 -15.93 -17.32 -5.13
C ALA A 326 -17.14 -16.38 -5.09
N SER A 327 -17.04 -15.32 -4.32
CA SER A 327 -18.02 -14.24 -4.25
C SER A 327 -17.36 -12.91 -3.92
N VAL A 328 -17.86 -11.83 -4.49
CA VAL A 328 -17.36 -10.48 -4.22
C VAL A 328 -18.04 -9.86 -3.02
N GLY A 329 -17.36 -8.97 -2.34
CA GLY A 329 -17.87 -8.24 -1.18
C GLY A 329 -17.18 -6.90 -0.98
N GLN A 330 -17.79 -6.03 -0.18
CA GLN A 330 -17.14 -4.79 0.19
C GLN A 330 -15.81 -5.07 0.89
N GLU A 331 -14.81 -4.30 0.56
CA GLU A 331 -13.62 -4.17 1.40
C GLU A 331 -13.99 -3.53 2.73
N PHE A 332 -13.20 -3.81 3.76
CA PHE A 332 -13.42 -3.18 5.06
C PHE A 332 -12.12 -3.03 5.86
N ILE A 333 -12.06 -1.94 6.60
CA ILE A 333 -10.99 -1.61 7.56
C ILE A 333 -11.59 -1.22 8.91
N SER A 334 -10.80 -1.27 9.98
CA SER A 334 -11.18 -0.70 11.27
C SER A 334 -11.01 0.81 11.26
N ILE A 335 -11.98 1.52 11.86
CA ILE A 335 -11.85 2.97 12.12
C ILE A 335 -10.71 3.25 13.12
N ASP A 336 -10.47 2.35 14.07
CA ASP A 336 -9.34 2.50 14.99
C ASP A 336 -7.99 2.34 14.28
N ASP A 337 -7.89 1.47 13.26
CA ASP A 337 -6.69 1.36 12.43
C ASP A 337 -6.49 2.60 11.56
N PHE A 338 -7.56 3.17 10.99
CA PHE A 338 -7.52 4.43 10.27
C PHE A 338 -7.02 5.58 11.15
N GLU A 339 -7.52 5.68 12.37
CA GLU A 339 -7.08 6.67 13.36
C GLU A 339 -5.63 6.44 13.81
N SER A 340 -5.21 5.17 13.91
CA SER A 340 -3.83 4.77 14.17
C SER A 340 -2.91 5.22 13.03
N LEU A 341 -3.29 5.02 11.77
CA LEU A 341 -2.50 5.48 10.61
C LEU A 341 -2.29 6.99 10.66
N ILE A 342 -3.34 7.77 10.90
CA ILE A 342 -3.23 9.23 11.04
C ILE A 342 -2.26 9.60 12.16
N ALA A 343 -2.35 8.94 13.32
CA ALA A 343 -1.45 9.21 14.44
C ALA A 343 0.01 8.86 14.10
N MET A 344 0.25 7.75 13.41
CA MET A 344 1.59 7.37 12.92
C MET A 344 2.15 8.40 11.95
N LEU A 345 1.34 8.92 11.03
CA LEU A 345 1.72 9.96 10.07
C LEU A 345 2.02 11.30 10.78
N GLU A 346 1.19 11.71 11.74
CA GLU A 346 1.42 12.93 12.54
C GLU A 346 2.70 12.84 13.37
N LEU A 347 3.00 11.67 13.96
CA LEU A 347 4.24 11.42 14.68
C LEU A 347 5.44 11.51 13.76
N ALA A 348 5.40 10.83 12.62
CA ALA A 348 6.46 10.88 11.62
C ALA A 348 6.70 12.32 11.13
N ALA A 349 5.63 13.06 10.81
CA ALA A 349 5.68 14.43 10.35
C ALA A 349 6.36 15.38 11.36
N ASN A 350 6.08 15.23 12.63
CA ASN A 350 6.53 16.15 13.66
C ASN A 350 7.88 15.78 14.29
N MET A 351 8.20 14.50 14.38
CA MET A 351 9.30 14.01 15.24
C MET A 351 10.42 13.30 14.48
N LEU A 352 10.19 12.82 13.23
CA LEU A 352 11.25 12.18 12.45
C LEU A 352 12.34 13.19 12.10
N GLN A 353 13.57 12.95 12.56
CA GLN A 353 14.71 13.83 12.33
C GLN A 353 15.42 13.50 11.00
N ASP A 354 16.13 14.48 10.41
CA ASP A 354 16.85 14.29 9.14
C ASP A 354 18.06 13.35 9.30
N ASN A 355 18.67 13.35 10.49
CA ASN A 355 19.85 12.56 10.83
C ASN A 355 19.53 11.33 11.71
N ASP A 356 18.28 10.91 11.78
CA ASP A 356 17.94 9.69 12.52
C ASP A 356 18.76 8.52 11.97
N GLY A 357 19.68 8.04 12.79
CA GLY A 357 20.72 7.07 12.40
C GLY A 357 20.17 5.71 11.96
N GLY A 358 18.88 5.48 12.15
CA GLY A 358 18.20 4.28 11.69
C GLY A 358 18.68 2.97 12.33
N THR A 359 19.42 3.06 13.46
CA THR A 359 19.88 1.88 14.20
C THR A 359 18.77 1.22 15.00
N GLY A 360 17.64 1.93 15.16
CA GLY A 360 16.52 1.48 15.97
C GLY A 360 16.89 1.39 17.46
N ILE A 361 16.10 0.64 18.21
CA ILE A 361 16.36 0.33 19.62
C ILE A 361 17.32 -0.84 19.81
N ALA A 362 17.78 -1.46 18.71
CA ALA A 362 18.54 -2.72 18.77
C ALA A 362 19.91 -2.54 19.44
N ILE A 363 20.68 -1.50 19.08
CA ILE A 363 22.04 -1.30 19.61
C ILE A 363 22.04 -1.11 21.13
N PRO A 364 21.28 -0.17 21.73
CA PRO A 364 21.28 -0.01 23.19
C PRO A 364 20.84 -1.27 23.95
N VAL A 365 19.88 -2.01 23.39
CA VAL A 365 19.42 -3.28 23.99
C VAL A 365 20.51 -4.34 23.92
N LEU A 366 21.18 -4.50 22.77
CA LEU A 366 22.24 -5.47 22.57
C LEU A 366 23.45 -5.15 23.43
N ASP A 367 23.86 -3.88 23.51
CA ASP A 367 24.97 -3.43 24.36
C ASP A 367 24.68 -3.70 25.84
N SER A 368 23.45 -3.44 26.30
CA SER A 368 23.02 -3.78 27.64
C SER A 368 23.05 -5.28 27.93
N LEU A 369 22.58 -6.09 26.99
CA LEU A 369 22.61 -7.54 27.09
C LEU A 369 24.06 -8.05 27.11
N TYR A 370 24.91 -7.54 26.23
CA TYR A 370 26.33 -7.86 26.19
C TYR A 370 27.01 -7.51 27.51
N ALA A 371 26.84 -6.28 27.98
CA ALA A 371 27.44 -5.85 29.24
C ALA A 371 27.05 -6.75 30.41
N LYS A 372 25.81 -7.17 30.50
CA LYS A 372 25.27 -8.03 31.56
C LYS A 372 25.72 -9.49 31.45
N ARG A 373 25.97 -10.00 30.23
CA ARG A 373 26.14 -11.45 29.99
C ARG A 373 27.50 -11.86 29.44
N LYS A 374 28.38 -10.91 29.09
CA LYS A 374 29.72 -11.21 28.52
C LYS A 374 30.58 -12.11 29.41
N PHE A 375 30.30 -12.18 30.73
CA PHE A 375 31.01 -13.03 31.66
C PHE A 375 30.98 -14.52 31.29
N VAL A 376 29.92 -14.99 30.61
CA VAL A 376 29.81 -16.39 30.18
C VAL A 376 30.88 -16.77 29.15
N LEU A 377 31.41 -15.80 28.41
CA LEU A 377 32.47 -16.05 27.43
C LEU A 377 33.83 -16.34 28.11
N ALA A 378 34.06 -15.83 29.31
CA ALA A 378 35.25 -16.10 30.08
C ALA A 378 35.25 -17.50 30.71
N SER A 379 34.05 -18.03 31.03
CA SER A 379 33.89 -19.36 31.64
C SER A 379 33.93 -20.52 30.63
N SER A 380 33.82 -20.24 29.32
CA SER A 380 33.74 -21.21 28.24
C SER A 380 34.90 -21.15 27.24
N GLN A 381 36.11 -20.83 27.70
CA GLN A 381 37.26 -20.90 26.79
C GLN A 381 37.43 -22.36 26.28
N PRO A 382 37.47 -22.56 24.96
CA PRO A 382 37.72 -23.91 24.42
C PRO A 382 39.07 -24.37 24.90
N LYS A 383 39.11 -25.53 25.56
CA LYS A 383 40.40 -26.20 25.86
C LYS A 383 41.06 -26.42 24.52
N VAL A 384 42.18 -25.74 24.28
CA VAL A 384 43.04 -26.01 23.12
C VAL A 384 43.55 -27.44 23.32
N VAL A 385 42.92 -28.40 22.66
CA VAL A 385 43.43 -29.77 22.58
C VAL A 385 44.71 -29.66 21.76
N ALA A 386 45.86 -29.71 22.44
CA ALA A 386 47.15 -29.81 21.79
C ALA A 386 47.12 -31.02 20.86
N ARG A 387 47.08 -30.79 19.55
CA ARG A 387 47.26 -31.83 18.56
C ARG A 387 48.69 -32.33 18.70
N THR A 388 48.87 -33.43 19.39
CA THR A 388 50.10 -34.19 19.34
C THR A 388 50.34 -34.61 17.90
N ARG A 389 51.36 -34.04 17.27
CA ARG A 389 51.85 -34.49 15.96
C ARG A 389 52.24 -35.96 16.09
N ARG A 390 51.54 -36.87 15.47
CA ARG A 390 52.02 -38.20 15.23
C ARG A 390 53.19 -38.10 14.22
N PRO A 391 54.30 -38.82 14.45
CA PRO A 391 55.42 -38.84 13.48
C PRO A 391 54.93 -39.53 12.19
N HIS A 392 55.30 -38.94 11.07
CA HIS A 392 55.11 -39.54 9.75
C HIS A 392 55.87 -40.84 9.65
N SER A 393 55.21 -41.97 9.49
CA SER A 393 55.78 -43.17 8.92
C SER A 393 55.70 -43.07 7.41
N SER A 394 56.87 -43.06 6.79
CA SER A 394 57.06 -43.22 5.34
C SER A 394 56.51 -44.58 4.89
N ILE A 395 55.65 -44.61 3.95
CA ILE A 395 55.39 -45.78 3.11
C ILE A 395 55.26 -45.32 1.66
N ASP A 396 56.01 -46.05 0.84
CA ASP A 396 56.30 -45.82 -0.56
C ASP A 396 55.11 -45.87 -1.52
N SER A 397 55.40 -45.24 -2.64
CA SER A 397 54.77 -45.26 -3.95
C SER A 397 54.16 -46.61 -4.39
N ASN A 398 52.94 -46.57 -5.01
CA ASN A 398 52.80 -47.03 -6.42
C ASN A 398 51.40 -46.79 -6.99
N HIS A 399 51.42 -46.19 -8.19
CA HIS A 399 50.60 -46.34 -9.36
C HIS A 399 49.08 -46.54 -9.30
N GLY A 400 48.39 -45.73 -10.04
CA GLY A 400 47.09 -46.05 -10.58
C GLY A 400 46.34 -44.89 -11.20
N VAL A 401 46.61 -44.59 -12.44
CA VAL A 401 45.82 -43.72 -13.33
C VAL A 401 44.47 -44.38 -13.59
N MET A 402 43.38 -43.67 -13.39
CA MET A 402 42.18 -43.88 -14.20
C MET A 402 41.35 -42.59 -14.30
N ARG A 403 41.21 -42.16 -15.54
CA ARG A 403 40.23 -41.14 -16.06
C ARG A 403 38.86 -41.78 -16.23
N SER A 404 37.82 -41.09 -15.97
CA SER A 404 36.59 -40.87 -16.79
C SER A 404 35.60 -40.02 -15.98
N LYS A 405 35.24 -38.90 -16.49
CA LYS A 405 34.04 -38.56 -17.29
C LYS A 405 32.73 -39.06 -16.62
N ILE A 406 31.98 -38.20 -16.04
CA ILE A 406 30.78 -37.57 -16.64
C ILE A 406 30.47 -36.33 -15.78
#